data_06e94590081bc50d5d2c9ac83a70eff2
#
_entry.id   06e94590081bc50d5d2c9ac83a70eff2
#
_cell.length_a   1.000
_cell.length_b   1.000
_cell.length_c   1.000
_cell.angle_alpha   90.00
_cell.angle_beta   90.00
_cell.angle_gamma   90.00
#
_symmetry.space_group_name_H-M   'P 1'
#
loop_
_entity.id
_entity.type
_entity.pdbx_description
1 polymer ?
#
loop_
_entity_poly.entity_id
_entity_poly.type
_entity_poly.pdbx_seq_one_letter_code
_entity_poly.pdbx_strand_id
1 'polypeptide(L)'
;KLIDLYMHDWRSLFYIWFLVLSSIHAVVIMIFTQDLIRPGSSVLNIYLFLPVCILFAMPYIFYILRYTKTNHVIDIIYKNNLKYIQRLGSRKMRAFFEISDLKDSKVSAKRIDKITEEFQRYLMECLNQLDNLLDYTGFKEPRAEVIRKMSHSIQVYVKEKPHINPNFFKITQAVRSDISFRTMVEEKQLSELEQDRIFFEVKSFRLLGNAYVLFLDRNEFDLASLCTAELTAVGKTAAECNDNPLLKALIFQFNTMMRFAIKQATRFNEARNLYNLAFHYANFVNSLANHHQIDLVKECFHYFRMYGNEIFNHAKQNYSLYFIIAVLTAELKNILINIHKKSWDIEIQGELLDQILELDTPPDMDRDEMDDSQLTNDGVRDIQISLA
;
A
#
# COMPACT_ATOMS: atom_id res chain seq x y z
N LYS A 1 -15.27 13.48 -9.75
CA LYS A 1 -14.85 12.06 -9.58
C LYS A 1 -15.87 11.21 -8.80
N LEU A 2 -16.37 11.64 -7.63
CA LEU A 2 -17.48 10.96 -6.93
C LEU A 2 -18.78 10.98 -7.77
N ILE A 3 -19.06 12.09 -8.43
CA ILE A 3 -20.21 12.26 -9.33
C ILE A 3 -20.13 11.27 -10.51
N ASP A 4 -18.94 11.03 -11.07
CA ASP A 4 -18.74 10.07 -12.17
C ASP A 4 -19.08 8.64 -11.74
N LEU A 5 -18.82 8.30 -10.47
CA LEU A 5 -19.18 7.00 -9.91
C LEU A 5 -20.71 6.82 -9.84
N TYR A 6 -21.45 7.89 -9.50
CA TYR A 6 -22.91 7.89 -9.48
C TYR A 6 -23.50 7.86 -10.89
N MET A 7 -22.88 8.56 -11.83
CA MET A 7 -23.34 8.60 -13.22
C MET A 7 -23.18 7.27 -13.96
N HIS A 8 -22.28 6.39 -13.50
CA HIS A 8 -22.10 5.05 -14.09
C HIS A 8 -23.02 3.98 -13.49
N ASP A 9 -23.78 4.30 -12.44
CA ASP A 9 -24.71 3.33 -11.86
C ASP A 9 -26.10 3.44 -12.50
N TRP A 10 -26.41 2.45 -13.36
CA TRP A 10 -27.65 2.31 -14.07
C TRP A 10 -28.90 2.41 -13.16
N ARG A 11 -28.81 1.90 -11.93
CA ARG A 11 -29.93 1.92 -10.97
C ARG A 11 -30.28 3.33 -10.52
N SER A 12 -29.26 4.12 -10.24
CA SER A 12 -29.38 5.54 -9.87
C SER A 12 -29.98 6.36 -11.01
N LEU A 13 -29.46 6.15 -12.22
CA LEU A 13 -29.96 6.81 -13.43
C LEU A 13 -31.41 6.48 -13.71
N PHE A 14 -31.79 5.20 -13.61
CA PHE A 14 -33.17 4.77 -13.85
C PHE A 14 -34.15 5.45 -12.87
N TYR A 15 -33.80 5.54 -11.58
CA TYR A 15 -34.66 6.19 -10.60
C TYR A 15 -34.78 7.71 -10.85
N ILE A 16 -33.67 8.38 -11.18
CA ILE A 16 -33.69 9.80 -11.50
C ILE A 16 -34.55 10.07 -12.73
N TRP A 17 -34.38 9.29 -13.80
CA TRP A 17 -35.22 9.39 -15.00
C TRP A 17 -36.70 9.15 -14.70
N PHE A 18 -37.01 8.18 -13.86
CA PHE A 18 -38.40 7.90 -13.44
C PHE A 18 -39.01 9.08 -12.68
N LEU A 19 -38.25 9.72 -11.77
CA LEU A 19 -38.73 10.92 -11.05
C LEU A 19 -38.92 12.11 -12.01
N VAL A 20 -37.98 12.32 -12.93
CA VAL A 20 -38.08 13.42 -13.92
C VAL A 20 -39.30 13.22 -14.80
N LEU A 21 -39.52 12.02 -15.35
CA LEU A 21 -40.68 11.73 -16.19
C LEU A 21 -41.99 11.86 -15.41
N SER A 22 -42.03 11.40 -14.18
CA SER A 22 -43.21 11.54 -13.29
C SER A 22 -43.51 13.02 -13.02
N SER A 23 -42.48 13.85 -12.81
CA SER A 23 -42.62 15.27 -12.58
C SER A 23 -43.11 16.00 -13.83
N ILE A 24 -42.55 15.67 -15.01
CA ILE A 24 -42.99 16.22 -16.30
C ILE A 24 -44.46 15.84 -16.53
N HIS A 25 -44.83 14.59 -16.30
CA HIS A 25 -46.21 14.14 -16.45
C HIS A 25 -47.16 14.91 -15.52
N ALA A 26 -46.79 15.15 -14.27
CA ALA A 26 -47.58 15.96 -13.33
C ALA A 26 -47.76 17.42 -13.80
N VAL A 27 -46.68 18.03 -14.32
CA VAL A 27 -46.74 19.39 -14.85
C VAL A 27 -47.60 19.48 -16.10
N VAL A 28 -47.51 18.52 -17.02
CA VAL A 28 -48.37 18.44 -18.21
C VAL A 28 -49.87 18.34 -17.81
N ILE A 29 -50.18 17.50 -16.85
CA ILE A 29 -51.58 17.41 -16.30
C ILE A 29 -52.01 18.75 -15.73
N MET A 30 -51.14 19.46 -14.98
CA MET A 30 -51.47 20.74 -14.36
C MET A 30 -51.74 21.84 -15.40
N ILE A 31 -50.97 21.86 -16.48
CA ILE A 31 -51.12 22.89 -17.55
C ILE A 31 -52.37 22.64 -18.39
N PHE A 32 -52.70 21.40 -18.69
CA PHE A 32 -53.76 21.05 -19.64
C PHE A 32 -55.07 20.63 -18.95
N THR A 33 -55.25 20.93 -17.65
CA THR A 33 -56.38 20.45 -16.83
C THR A 33 -57.75 20.93 -17.26
N GLN A 34 -57.87 21.97 -18.13
CA GLN A 34 -59.20 22.56 -18.32
C GLN A 34 -60.02 21.99 -19.46
N ASP A 35 -59.46 21.42 -20.54
CA ASP A 35 -60.30 20.93 -21.66
C ASP A 35 -59.78 19.72 -22.43
N LEU A 36 -58.57 19.27 -22.25
CA LEU A 36 -57.93 18.25 -23.09
C LEU A 36 -57.57 16.95 -22.40
N ILE A 37 -57.54 16.89 -21.06
CA ILE A 37 -57.10 15.70 -20.34
C ILE A 37 -58.33 14.92 -19.81
N ARG A 38 -58.39 13.66 -20.21
CA ARG A 38 -59.38 12.73 -19.63
C ARG A 38 -59.16 12.58 -18.12
N PRO A 39 -60.21 12.59 -17.30
CA PRO A 39 -60.12 12.46 -15.82
C PRO A 39 -59.30 11.22 -15.38
N GLY A 40 -59.21 10.19 -16.24
CA GLY A 40 -58.39 9.02 -16.00
C GLY A 40 -56.87 9.31 -15.89
N SER A 41 -56.33 10.31 -16.53
CA SER A 41 -54.90 10.71 -16.41
C SER A 41 -54.57 11.24 -15.02
N SER A 42 -55.45 12.08 -14.46
CA SER A 42 -55.29 12.62 -13.10
C SER A 42 -55.39 11.51 -12.05
N VAL A 43 -56.34 10.60 -12.23
CA VAL A 43 -56.51 9.43 -11.37
C VAL A 43 -55.26 8.54 -11.41
N LEU A 44 -54.74 8.26 -12.62
CA LEU A 44 -53.52 7.48 -12.80
C LEU A 44 -52.32 8.11 -12.07
N ASN A 45 -52.17 9.45 -12.15
CA ASN A 45 -51.09 10.16 -11.49
C ASN A 45 -51.19 10.04 -9.95
N ILE A 46 -52.38 10.26 -9.39
CA ILE A 46 -52.61 10.23 -7.93
C ILE A 46 -52.51 8.81 -7.37
N TYR A 47 -53.14 7.83 -8.03
CA TYR A 47 -53.25 6.48 -7.49
C TYR A 47 -52.14 5.53 -7.90
N LEU A 48 -51.37 5.83 -8.97
CA LEU A 48 -50.27 4.98 -9.42
C LEU A 48 -48.92 5.66 -9.29
N PHE A 49 -48.69 6.77 -10.00
CA PHE A 49 -47.37 7.39 -10.03
C PHE A 49 -46.91 7.93 -8.68
N LEU A 50 -47.79 8.63 -7.94
CA LEU A 50 -47.43 9.20 -6.65
C LEU A 50 -47.10 8.14 -5.60
N PRO A 51 -47.89 7.08 -5.37
CA PRO A 51 -47.53 6.01 -4.44
C PRO A 51 -46.27 5.26 -4.86
N VAL A 52 -46.06 5.01 -6.16
CA VAL A 52 -44.86 4.36 -6.67
C VAL A 52 -43.64 5.22 -6.43
N CYS A 53 -43.70 6.55 -6.66
CA CYS A 53 -42.58 7.46 -6.32
C CYS A 53 -42.26 7.42 -4.83
N ILE A 54 -43.25 7.45 -3.96
CA ILE A 54 -43.06 7.39 -2.51
C ILE A 54 -42.47 6.05 -2.09
N LEU A 55 -42.99 4.94 -2.66
CA LEU A 55 -42.50 3.59 -2.35
C LEU A 55 -41.04 3.42 -2.74
N PHE A 56 -40.59 3.98 -3.88
CA PHE A 56 -39.19 3.91 -4.32
C PHE A 56 -38.28 4.96 -3.67
N ALA A 57 -38.84 6.03 -3.08
CA ALA A 57 -38.03 7.06 -2.41
C ALA A 57 -37.23 6.51 -1.23
N MET A 58 -37.82 5.66 -0.39
CA MET A 58 -37.14 5.05 0.76
C MET A 58 -35.94 4.17 0.36
N PRO A 59 -36.09 3.17 -0.51
CA PRO A 59 -34.96 2.38 -0.99
C PRO A 59 -33.87 3.25 -1.63
N TYR A 60 -34.24 4.30 -2.34
CA TYR A 60 -33.28 5.22 -2.98
C TYR A 60 -32.51 6.06 -1.96
N ILE A 61 -33.17 6.57 -0.92
CA ILE A 61 -32.51 7.27 0.19
C ILE A 61 -31.52 6.33 0.88
N PHE A 62 -31.91 5.09 1.20
CA PHE A 62 -31.01 4.08 1.77
C PHE A 62 -29.84 3.74 0.83
N TYR A 63 -30.10 3.68 -0.46
CA TYR A 63 -29.08 3.48 -1.48
C TYR A 63 -28.08 4.62 -1.49
N ILE A 64 -28.51 5.89 -1.52
CA ILE A 64 -27.64 7.06 -1.44
C ILE A 64 -26.83 7.05 -0.14
N LEU A 65 -27.47 6.82 1.01
CA LEU A 65 -26.79 6.77 2.30
C LEU A 65 -25.74 5.65 2.36
N ARG A 66 -25.98 4.53 1.70
CA ARG A 66 -24.99 3.45 1.59
C ARG A 66 -23.81 3.83 0.69
N TYR A 67 -24.08 4.51 -0.43
CA TYR A 67 -23.02 4.97 -1.36
C TYR A 67 -22.21 6.13 -0.78
N THR A 68 -22.78 6.96 0.08
CA THR A 68 -22.04 8.03 0.76
C THR A 68 -21.15 7.52 1.90
N LYS A 69 -21.32 6.26 2.34
CA LYS A 69 -20.39 5.66 3.31
C LYS A 69 -19.02 5.47 2.69
N THR A 70 -18.02 6.12 3.25
CA THR A 70 -16.62 6.08 2.79
C THR A 70 -16.10 4.66 2.59
N ASN A 71 -16.42 3.75 3.52
CA ASN A 71 -16.03 2.34 3.43
C ASN A 71 -16.59 1.65 2.18
N HIS A 72 -17.79 2.00 1.75
CA HIS A 72 -18.37 1.43 0.54
C HIS A 72 -17.67 1.91 -0.74
N VAL A 73 -17.28 3.20 -0.77
CA VAL A 73 -16.49 3.77 -1.87
C VAL A 73 -15.13 3.09 -1.95
N ILE A 74 -14.46 2.91 -0.80
CA ILE A 74 -13.19 2.17 -0.71
C ILE A 74 -13.35 0.77 -1.29
N ASP A 75 -14.39 0.04 -0.89
CA ASP A 75 -14.67 -1.32 -1.38
C ASP A 75 -14.91 -1.37 -2.90
N ILE A 76 -15.60 -0.38 -3.47
CA ILE A 76 -15.85 -0.32 -4.92
C ILE A 76 -14.53 -0.12 -5.67
N ILE A 77 -13.72 0.87 -5.25
CA ILE A 77 -12.41 1.15 -5.87
C ILE A 77 -11.53 -0.09 -5.79
N TYR A 78 -11.44 -0.69 -4.62
CA TYR A 78 -10.66 -1.89 -4.37
C TYR A 78 -11.12 -3.09 -5.22
N LYS A 79 -12.43 -3.39 -5.27
CA LYS A 79 -12.97 -4.49 -6.10
C LYS A 79 -12.72 -4.26 -7.58
N ASN A 80 -12.81 -3.02 -8.04
CA ASN A 80 -12.46 -2.67 -9.41
C ASN A 80 -10.97 -2.92 -9.67
N ASN A 81 -10.09 -2.48 -8.77
CA ASN A 81 -8.65 -2.72 -8.88
C ASN A 81 -8.34 -4.22 -8.98
N LEU A 82 -8.87 -5.03 -8.07
CA LEU A 82 -8.71 -6.50 -8.11
C LEU A 82 -9.20 -7.11 -9.42
N LYS A 83 -10.34 -6.67 -9.93
CA LYS A 83 -10.88 -7.16 -11.19
C LYS A 83 -9.93 -6.88 -12.37
N TYR A 84 -9.28 -5.73 -12.39
CA TYR A 84 -8.29 -5.40 -13.42
C TYR A 84 -7.03 -6.24 -13.27
N ILE A 85 -6.50 -6.40 -12.05
CA ILE A 85 -5.34 -7.25 -11.75
C ILE A 85 -5.60 -8.69 -12.20
N GLN A 86 -6.71 -9.29 -11.80
CA GLN A 86 -7.09 -10.66 -12.18
C GLN A 86 -7.32 -10.82 -13.69
N ARG A 87 -7.83 -9.78 -14.34
CA ARG A 87 -7.97 -9.78 -15.82
C ARG A 87 -6.62 -9.82 -16.52
N LEU A 88 -5.61 -9.09 -16.02
CA LEU A 88 -4.26 -9.10 -16.56
C LEU A 88 -3.62 -10.49 -16.49
N GLY A 89 -3.77 -11.21 -15.36
CA GLY A 89 -3.29 -12.60 -15.19
C GLY A 89 -4.12 -13.65 -15.93
N SER A 90 -5.28 -13.28 -16.50
CA SER A 90 -6.18 -14.25 -17.13
C SER A 90 -5.60 -14.88 -18.40
N ARG A 91 -5.92 -16.16 -18.63
CA ARG A 91 -5.52 -16.90 -19.87
C ARG A 91 -5.94 -16.17 -21.15
N LYS A 92 -7.12 -15.53 -21.15
CA LYS A 92 -7.63 -14.78 -22.31
C LYS A 92 -6.75 -13.59 -22.65
N MET A 93 -6.31 -12.85 -21.63
CA MET A 93 -5.45 -11.69 -21.84
C MET A 93 -4.05 -12.12 -22.29
N ARG A 94 -3.49 -13.16 -21.70
CA ARG A 94 -2.21 -13.75 -22.13
C ARG A 94 -2.26 -14.18 -23.60
N ALA A 95 -3.26 -14.96 -23.98
CA ALA A 95 -3.44 -15.39 -25.36
C ALA A 95 -3.62 -14.20 -26.33
N PHE A 96 -4.28 -13.13 -25.89
CA PHE A 96 -4.42 -11.91 -26.69
C PHE A 96 -3.06 -11.27 -26.99
N PHE A 97 -2.18 -11.13 -25.99
CA PHE A 97 -0.83 -10.59 -26.16
C PHE A 97 0.03 -11.51 -27.06
N GLU A 98 -0.02 -12.84 -26.85
CA GLU A 98 0.72 -13.84 -27.63
C GLU A 98 0.31 -13.85 -29.10
N ILE A 99 -0.99 -13.83 -29.41
CA ILE A 99 -1.50 -13.80 -30.78
C ILE A 99 -1.12 -12.49 -31.48
N SER A 100 -1.06 -11.42 -30.74
CA SER A 100 -0.71 -10.12 -31.29
C SER A 100 0.79 -9.97 -31.56
N ASP A 101 1.65 -10.65 -30.79
CA ASP A 101 3.09 -10.72 -31.04
C ASP A 101 3.40 -11.55 -32.30
N LEU A 102 2.59 -12.59 -32.58
CA LEU A 102 2.74 -13.45 -33.78
C LEU A 102 2.26 -12.77 -35.07
N LYS A 103 1.42 -11.75 -34.99
CA LYS A 103 0.95 -11.00 -36.14
C LYS A 103 1.77 -9.71 -36.31
N ASP A 104 2.78 -9.74 -37.12
CA ASP A 104 3.69 -8.63 -37.51
C ASP A 104 2.99 -7.40 -38.13
N SER A 105 1.74 -7.12 -37.82
CA SER A 105 1.04 -5.97 -38.36
C SER A 105 1.13 -4.78 -37.37
N LYS A 106 1.52 -3.61 -37.93
CA LYS A 106 1.52 -2.31 -37.19
C LYS A 106 0.16 -2.02 -36.51
N VAL A 107 -0.91 -2.61 -36.96
CA VAL A 107 -2.26 -2.49 -36.40
C VAL A 107 -2.39 -3.28 -35.11
N SER A 108 -1.79 -4.47 -35.01
CA SER A 108 -1.76 -5.29 -33.76
C SER A 108 -0.96 -4.60 -32.68
N ALA A 109 0.23 -4.08 -32.99
CA ALA A 109 1.07 -3.36 -32.03
C ALA A 109 0.35 -2.16 -31.41
N LYS A 110 -0.26 -1.28 -32.23
CA LYS A 110 -1.04 -0.15 -31.72
C LYS A 110 -2.22 -0.55 -30.83
N ARG A 111 -2.81 -1.72 -31.08
CA ARG A 111 -3.93 -2.24 -30.28
C ARG A 111 -3.46 -2.73 -28.92
N ILE A 112 -2.30 -3.40 -28.89
CA ILE A 112 -1.63 -3.81 -27.62
C ILE A 112 -1.30 -2.57 -26.80
N ASP A 113 -0.61 -1.60 -27.39
CA ASP A 113 -0.21 -0.37 -26.71
C ASP A 113 -1.41 0.35 -26.10
N LYS A 114 -2.52 0.46 -26.84
CA LYS A 114 -3.74 1.08 -26.34
C LYS A 114 -4.35 0.32 -25.15
N ILE A 115 -4.42 -1.00 -25.24
CA ILE A 115 -4.97 -1.83 -24.15
C ILE A 115 -4.04 -1.78 -22.93
N THR A 116 -2.72 -1.88 -23.12
CA THR A 116 -1.73 -1.72 -22.06
C THR A 116 -1.89 -0.38 -21.36
N GLU A 117 -1.99 0.70 -22.14
CA GLU A 117 -2.19 2.04 -21.61
C GLU A 117 -3.49 2.18 -20.81
N GLU A 118 -4.60 1.60 -21.28
CA GLU A 118 -5.86 1.60 -20.55
C GLU A 118 -5.75 0.87 -19.21
N PHE A 119 -5.16 -0.31 -19.17
CA PHE A 119 -4.97 -1.06 -17.92
C PHE A 119 -4.03 -0.36 -16.95
N GLN A 120 -2.90 0.16 -17.43
CA GLN A 120 -1.97 0.92 -16.58
C GLN A 120 -2.64 2.17 -16.02
N ARG A 121 -3.39 2.91 -16.84
CA ARG A 121 -4.15 4.08 -16.39
C ARG A 121 -5.15 3.72 -15.29
N TYR A 122 -5.91 2.63 -15.45
CA TYR A 122 -6.85 2.18 -14.42
C TYR A 122 -6.17 1.80 -13.11
N LEU A 123 -5.06 1.08 -13.16
CA LEU A 123 -4.31 0.71 -11.96
C LEU A 123 -3.79 1.96 -11.23
N MET A 124 -3.21 2.91 -11.97
CA MET A 124 -2.71 4.17 -11.42
C MET A 124 -3.83 5.02 -10.83
N GLU A 125 -4.96 5.12 -11.53
CA GLU A 125 -6.13 5.88 -11.07
C GLU A 125 -6.74 5.28 -9.79
N CYS A 126 -6.84 3.95 -9.69
CA CYS A 126 -7.31 3.29 -8.47
C CYS A 126 -6.41 3.62 -7.27
N LEU A 127 -5.09 3.58 -7.43
CA LEU A 127 -4.15 3.97 -6.38
C LEU A 127 -4.31 5.44 -5.98
N ASN A 128 -4.41 6.34 -6.97
CA ASN A 128 -4.62 7.77 -6.71
C ASN A 128 -5.95 8.04 -5.98
N GLN A 129 -7.01 7.29 -6.32
CA GLN A 129 -8.30 7.42 -5.64
C GLN A 129 -8.23 6.96 -4.19
N LEU A 130 -7.53 5.86 -3.90
CA LEU A 130 -7.31 5.38 -2.54
C LEU A 130 -6.44 6.36 -1.73
N ASP A 131 -5.38 6.88 -2.32
CA ASP A 131 -4.50 7.88 -1.70
C ASP A 131 -5.27 9.17 -1.35
N ASN A 132 -6.04 9.71 -2.29
CA ASN A 132 -6.89 10.86 -2.01
C ASN A 132 -7.87 10.63 -0.85
N LEU A 133 -8.38 9.40 -0.66
CA LEU A 133 -9.26 9.08 0.46
C LEU A 133 -8.55 9.13 1.81
N LEU A 134 -7.24 8.88 1.87
CA LEU A 134 -6.45 9.06 3.10
C LEU A 134 -6.45 10.52 3.57
N ASP A 135 -6.37 11.46 2.63
CA ASP A 135 -6.35 12.89 2.93
C ASP A 135 -7.72 13.43 3.33
N TYR A 136 -8.77 13.04 2.60
CA TYR A 136 -10.12 13.57 2.79
C TYR A 136 -10.90 12.93 3.93
N THR A 137 -10.48 11.76 4.41
CA THR A 137 -11.22 11.04 5.45
C THR A 137 -10.80 11.51 6.83
N GLY A 138 -11.77 12.04 7.62
CA GLY A 138 -11.53 12.51 9.00
C GLY A 138 -11.42 11.39 10.04
N PHE A 139 -11.84 10.16 9.73
CA PHE A 139 -11.93 9.06 10.68
C PHE A 139 -10.81 8.04 10.49
N LYS A 140 -10.30 7.49 11.59
CA LYS A 140 -9.21 6.50 11.60
C LYS A 140 -9.59 5.18 10.91
N GLU A 141 -10.81 4.69 11.13
CA GLU A 141 -11.26 3.39 10.58
C GLU A 141 -11.23 3.32 9.05
N PRO A 142 -11.84 4.27 8.30
CA PRO A 142 -11.73 4.27 6.84
C PRO A 142 -10.29 4.42 6.35
N ARG A 143 -9.43 5.20 7.02
CA ARG A 143 -8.00 5.30 6.67
C ARG A 143 -7.29 3.97 6.83
N ALA A 144 -7.52 3.27 7.95
CA ALA A 144 -6.99 1.92 8.17
C ALA A 144 -7.45 0.94 7.08
N GLU A 145 -8.72 1.05 6.66
CA GLU A 145 -9.25 0.21 5.59
C GLU A 145 -8.59 0.50 4.24
N VAL A 146 -8.33 1.76 3.90
CA VAL A 146 -7.59 2.13 2.68
C VAL A 146 -6.20 1.50 2.68
N ILE A 147 -5.45 1.62 3.79
CA ILE A 147 -4.10 1.07 3.91
C ILE A 147 -4.12 -0.45 3.67
N ARG A 148 -5.04 -1.18 4.32
CA ARG A 148 -5.20 -2.63 4.14
C ARG A 148 -5.57 -3.00 2.71
N LYS A 149 -6.49 -2.26 2.08
CA LYS A 149 -6.91 -2.52 0.69
C LYS A 149 -5.79 -2.23 -0.32
N MET A 150 -4.98 -1.20 -0.09
CA MET A 150 -3.80 -0.93 -0.91
C MET A 150 -2.80 -2.08 -0.80
N SER A 151 -2.43 -2.48 0.41
CA SER A 151 -1.52 -3.60 0.66
C SER A 151 -2.03 -4.91 0.05
N HIS A 152 -3.29 -5.25 0.26
CA HIS A 152 -3.86 -6.47 -0.31
C HIS A 152 -3.88 -6.43 -1.85
N SER A 153 -4.14 -5.27 -2.46
CA SER A 153 -4.06 -5.12 -3.92
C SER A 153 -2.66 -5.42 -4.45
N ILE A 154 -1.62 -4.95 -3.74
CA ILE A 154 -0.23 -5.23 -4.10
C ILE A 154 0.07 -6.73 -3.96
N GLN A 155 -0.34 -7.36 -2.86
CA GLN A 155 -0.13 -8.79 -2.63
C GLN A 155 -0.77 -9.64 -3.74
N VAL A 156 -2.00 -9.30 -4.16
CA VAL A 156 -2.67 -9.98 -5.27
C VAL A 156 -1.92 -9.74 -6.58
N TYR A 157 -1.46 -8.50 -6.83
CA TYR A 157 -0.71 -8.17 -8.03
C TYR A 157 0.61 -8.96 -8.11
N VAL A 158 1.35 -9.05 -7.02
CA VAL A 158 2.60 -9.83 -6.92
C VAL A 158 2.37 -11.30 -7.24
N LYS A 159 1.29 -11.89 -6.73
CA LYS A 159 0.92 -13.29 -7.03
C LYS A 159 0.50 -13.51 -8.49
N GLU A 160 -0.16 -12.54 -9.10
CA GLU A 160 -0.57 -12.62 -10.51
C GLU A 160 0.56 -12.24 -11.49
N LYS A 161 1.58 -11.52 -11.04
CA LYS A 161 2.69 -11.00 -11.86
C LYS A 161 3.38 -12.04 -12.74
N PRO A 162 3.67 -13.29 -12.28
CA PRO A 162 4.24 -14.32 -13.13
C PRO A 162 3.33 -14.74 -14.30
N HIS A 163 2.04 -14.46 -14.20
CA HIS A 163 1.03 -14.75 -15.21
C HIS A 163 0.77 -13.61 -16.17
N ILE A 164 1.31 -12.42 -15.90
CA ILE A 164 1.15 -11.23 -16.75
C ILE A 164 2.17 -11.27 -17.90
N ASN A 165 1.70 -10.94 -19.11
CA ASN A 165 2.58 -10.89 -20.28
C ASN A 165 3.65 -9.78 -20.12
N PRO A 166 4.94 -10.04 -20.44
CA PRO A 166 6.02 -9.07 -20.32
C PRO A 166 5.77 -7.73 -21.01
N ASN A 167 5.06 -7.71 -22.12
CA ASN A 167 4.74 -6.48 -22.87
C ASN A 167 3.86 -5.50 -22.07
N PHE A 168 3.12 -5.99 -21.07
CA PHE A 168 2.35 -5.13 -20.16
C PHE A 168 3.25 -4.20 -19.32
N PHE A 169 4.47 -4.59 -19.04
CA PHE A 169 5.37 -3.82 -18.16
C PHE A 169 6.08 -2.66 -18.85
N LYS A 170 5.92 -2.52 -20.17
CA LYS A 170 6.38 -1.32 -20.89
C LYS A 170 5.63 -0.10 -20.38
N ILE A 171 6.39 0.88 -19.87
CA ILE A 171 5.81 2.08 -19.27
C ILE A 171 5.21 2.96 -20.35
N THR A 172 3.88 3.08 -20.35
CA THR A 172 3.11 3.87 -21.31
C THR A 172 3.02 5.34 -20.91
N GLN A 173 2.47 6.16 -21.82
CA GLN A 173 2.23 7.58 -21.53
C GLN A 173 1.29 7.79 -20.33
N ALA A 174 0.37 6.86 -20.07
CA ALA A 174 -0.53 6.93 -18.91
C ALA A 174 0.23 6.94 -17.59
N VAL A 175 1.29 6.12 -17.46
CA VAL A 175 2.14 6.09 -16.25
C VAL A 175 3.06 7.31 -16.21
N ARG A 176 3.68 7.68 -17.36
CA ARG A 176 4.57 8.84 -17.44
C ARG A 176 3.85 10.17 -17.14
N SER A 177 2.58 10.30 -17.46
CA SER A 177 1.77 11.50 -17.20
C SER A 177 1.12 11.51 -15.82
N ASP A 178 1.20 10.42 -15.07
CA ASP A 178 0.68 10.38 -13.70
C ASP A 178 1.53 11.29 -12.80
N ILE A 179 0.89 12.32 -12.23
CA ILE A 179 1.57 13.39 -11.49
C ILE A 179 2.29 12.81 -10.26
N SER A 180 1.62 11.95 -9.49
CA SER A 180 2.21 11.36 -8.29
C SER A 180 3.39 10.44 -8.63
N PHE A 181 3.32 9.67 -9.71
CA PHE A 181 4.42 8.83 -10.17
C PHE A 181 5.61 9.68 -10.67
N ARG A 182 5.34 10.71 -11.46
CA ARG A 182 6.35 11.60 -12.03
C ARG A 182 7.14 12.38 -10.96
N THR A 183 6.51 12.73 -9.85
CA THR A 183 7.21 13.39 -8.73
C THR A 183 8.06 12.44 -7.90
N MET A 184 7.87 11.13 -8.05
CA MET A 184 8.54 10.09 -7.26
C MET A 184 9.72 9.45 -7.99
N VAL A 185 9.72 9.47 -9.34
CA VAL A 185 10.64 8.69 -10.17
C VAL A 185 11.28 9.61 -11.21
N GLU A 186 12.60 9.59 -11.28
CA GLU A 186 13.36 10.28 -12.32
C GLU A 186 13.24 9.54 -13.66
N GLU A 187 13.31 10.28 -14.76
CA GLU A 187 13.15 9.69 -16.10
C GLU A 187 14.20 8.60 -16.41
N LYS A 188 15.40 8.71 -15.82
CA LYS A 188 16.46 7.70 -15.92
C LYS A 188 16.10 6.37 -15.27
N GLN A 189 15.29 6.40 -14.21
CA GLN A 189 14.86 5.20 -13.46
C GLN A 189 13.71 4.46 -14.15
N LEU A 190 13.03 5.10 -15.11
CA LEU A 190 11.89 4.47 -15.80
C LEU A 190 12.28 3.19 -16.53
N SER A 191 13.46 3.15 -17.16
CA SER A 191 13.96 1.97 -17.86
C SER A 191 14.26 0.82 -16.90
N GLU A 192 14.78 1.11 -15.70
CA GLU A 192 15.04 0.12 -14.66
C GLU A 192 13.71 -0.46 -14.13
N LEU A 193 12.74 0.41 -13.83
CA LEU A 193 11.41 -0.04 -13.39
C LEU A 193 10.66 -0.88 -14.43
N GLU A 194 10.87 -0.59 -15.71
CA GLU A 194 10.32 -1.37 -16.82
C GLU A 194 10.99 -2.74 -16.90
N GLN A 195 12.31 -2.79 -16.81
CA GLN A 195 13.09 -4.02 -16.82
C GLN A 195 12.77 -4.90 -15.61
N ASP A 196 12.69 -4.31 -14.43
CA ASP A 196 12.38 -4.96 -13.14
C ASP A 196 10.89 -5.26 -12.99
N ARG A 197 10.03 -4.70 -13.84
CA ARG A 197 8.57 -4.89 -13.84
C ARG A 197 7.88 -4.48 -12.54
N ILE A 198 8.35 -3.41 -11.87
CA ILE A 198 7.90 -3.00 -10.52
C ILE A 198 7.29 -1.60 -10.46
N PHE A 199 6.87 -1.01 -11.58
CA PHE A 199 6.34 0.36 -11.61
C PHE A 199 5.09 0.57 -10.73
N PHE A 200 4.19 -0.43 -10.69
CA PHE A 200 2.96 -0.37 -9.88
C PHE A 200 3.27 -0.48 -8.39
N GLU A 201 4.16 -1.41 -8.04
CA GLU A 201 4.57 -1.67 -6.67
C GLU A 201 5.35 -0.49 -6.11
N VAL A 202 6.29 0.08 -6.86
CA VAL A 202 7.07 1.25 -6.43
C VAL A 202 6.17 2.44 -6.14
N LYS A 203 5.18 2.71 -6.99
CA LYS A 203 4.18 3.74 -6.70
C LYS A 203 3.43 3.44 -5.41
N SER A 204 2.94 2.21 -5.26
CA SER A 204 2.16 1.81 -4.10
C SER A 204 2.97 1.92 -2.79
N PHE A 205 4.25 1.54 -2.81
CA PHE A 205 5.14 1.68 -1.65
C PHE A 205 5.38 3.14 -1.28
N ARG A 206 5.56 4.00 -2.27
CA ARG A 206 5.71 5.43 -2.04
C ARG A 206 4.45 6.04 -1.43
N LEU A 207 3.27 5.66 -1.90
CA LEU A 207 2.00 6.13 -1.32
C LEU A 207 1.84 5.66 0.13
N LEU A 208 2.15 4.40 0.44
CA LEU A 208 2.13 3.88 1.81
C LEU A 208 3.21 4.55 2.70
N GLY A 209 4.39 4.84 2.14
CA GLY A 209 5.44 5.57 2.84
C GLY A 209 5.06 7.02 3.12
N ASN A 210 4.43 7.70 2.16
CA ASN A 210 3.91 9.06 2.35
C ASN A 210 2.79 9.08 3.41
N ALA A 211 1.89 8.08 3.38
CA ALA A 211 0.87 7.90 4.39
C ALA A 211 1.48 7.71 5.79
N TYR A 212 2.54 6.90 5.90
CA TYR A 212 3.30 6.73 7.15
C TYR A 212 3.79 8.08 7.69
N VAL A 213 4.46 8.88 6.86
CA VAL A 213 4.95 10.21 7.24
C VAL A 213 3.81 11.13 7.66
N LEU A 214 2.72 11.16 6.87
CA LEU A 214 1.53 11.95 7.17
C LEU A 214 0.92 11.61 8.55
N PHE A 215 0.85 10.31 8.88
CA PHE A 215 0.30 9.87 10.16
C PHE A 215 1.23 10.17 11.34
N LEU A 216 2.54 10.12 11.12
CA LEU A 216 3.51 10.58 12.12
C LEU A 216 3.35 12.07 12.42
N ASP A 217 3.23 12.91 11.39
CA ASP A 217 3.06 14.35 11.55
C ASP A 217 1.73 14.71 12.24
N ARG A 218 0.72 13.84 12.10
CA ARG A 218 -0.58 13.99 12.78
C ARG A 218 -0.67 13.32 14.15
N ASN A 219 0.41 12.70 14.63
CA ASN A 219 0.43 11.88 15.85
C ASN A 219 -0.57 10.70 15.83
N GLU A 220 -0.87 10.17 14.65
CA GLU A 220 -1.73 9.01 14.45
C GLU A 220 -0.89 7.72 14.38
N PHE A 221 -0.22 7.40 15.49
CA PHE A 221 0.79 6.35 15.59
C PHE A 221 0.29 4.96 15.24
N ASP A 222 -0.98 4.67 15.54
CA ASP A 222 -1.61 3.39 15.20
C ASP A 222 -1.68 3.18 13.67
N LEU A 223 -2.01 4.24 12.92
CA LEU A 223 -2.07 4.19 11.46
C LEU A 223 -0.68 4.15 10.84
N ALA A 224 0.29 4.86 11.41
CA ALA A 224 1.68 4.75 10.99
C ALA A 224 2.21 3.33 11.17
N SER A 225 1.99 2.71 12.34
CA SER A 225 2.35 1.31 12.59
C SER A 225 1.63 0.35 11.63
N LEU A 226 0.37 0.61 11.29
CA LEU A 226 -0.36 -0.19 10.32
C LEU A 226 0.27 -0.12 8.92
N CYS A 227 0.76 1.04 8.47
CA CYS A 227 1.48 1.13 7.18
C CYS A 227 2.69 0.20 7.14
N THR A 228 3.48 0.16 8.22
CA THR A 228 4.67 -0.71 8.31
C THR A 228 4.31 -2.18 8.38
N ALA A 229 3.27 -2.53 9.13
CA ALA A 229 2.76 -3.90 9.21
C ALA A 229 2.27 -4.41 7.84
N GLU A 230 1.56 -3.57 7.11
CA GLU A 230 1.04 -3.93 5.79
C GLU A 230 2.13 -4.02 4.72
N LEU A 231 3.18 -3.16 4.78
CA LEU A 231 4.37 -3.33 3.95
C LEU A 231 5.10 -4.64 4.26
N THR A 232 5.20 -5.04 5.53
CA THR A 232 5.74 -6.34 5.93
C THR A 232 4.94 -7.50 5.34
N ALA A 233 3.60 -7.41 5.32
CA ALA A 233 2.75 -8.43 4.71
C ALA A 233 2.99 -8.56 3.18
N VAL A 234 3.18 -7.43 2.50
CA VAL A 234 3.60 -7.43 1.08
C VAL A 234 4.97 -8.09 0.92
N GLY A 235 5.93 -7.75 1.80
CA GLY A 235 7.28 -8.32 1.79
C GLY A 235 7.29 -9.84 1.95
N LYS A 236 6.45 -10.37 2.83
CA LYS A 236 6.27 -11.83 2.97
C LYS A 236 5.79 -12.47 1.66
N THR A 237 4.78 -11.87 1.03
CA THR A 237 4.27 -12.35 -0.26
C THR A 237 5.33 -12.25 -1.37
N ALA A 238 6.12 -11.17 -1.40
CA ALA A 238 7.19 -11.00 -2.36
C ALA A 238 8.32 -12.03 -2.17
N ALA A 239 8.66 -12.36 -0.92
CA ALA A 239 9.64 -13.39 -0.59
C ALA A 239 9.15 -14.79 -0.99
N GLU A 240 7.88 -15.12 -0.76
CA GLU A 240 7.23 -16.35 -1.23
C GLU A 240 7.30 -16.49 -2.76
N CYS A 241 7.19 -15.38 -3.49
CA CYS A 241 7.26 -15.34 -4.97
C CYS A 241 8.69 -15.21 -5.51
N ASN A 242 9.71 -15.05 -4.66
CA ASN A 242 11.11 -14.81 -5.03
C ASN A 242 11.29 -13.61 -5.99
N ASP A 243 10.53 -12.54 -5.78
CA ASP A 243 10.60 -11.30 -6.58
C ASP A 243 11.70 -10.36 -6.05
N ASN A 244 12.96 -10.66 -6.40
CA ASN A 244 14.12 -9.92 -5.89
C ASN A 244 14.10 -8.42 -6.17
N PRO A 245 13.72 -7.91 -7.36
CA PRO A 245 13.60 -6.47 -7.59
C PRO A 245 12.60 -5.82 -6.64
N LEU A 246 11.48 -6.47 -6.40
CA LEU A 246 10.45 -6.00 -5.47
C LEU A 246 10.95 -5.98 -4.02
N LEU A 247 11.68 -7.01 -3.59
CA LEU A 247 12.27 -7.08 -2.25
C LEU A 247 13.26 -5.95 -2.02
N LYS A 248 14.13 -5.63 -3.01
CA LYS A 248 15.04 -4.48 -2.96
C LYS A 248 14.29 -3.15 -2.85
N ALA A 249 13.23 -2.97 -3.63
CA ALA A 249 12.38 -1.78 -3.55
C ALA A 249 11.72 -1.62 -2.17
N LEU A 250 11.31 -2.71 -1.53
CA LEU A 250 10.78 -2.72 -0.17
C LEU A 250 11.86 -2.34 0.87
N ILE A 251 13.06 -2.90 0.76
CA ILE A 251 14.20 -2.54 1.62
C ILE A 251 14.46 -1.03 1.52
N PHE A 252 14.50 -0.50 0.30
CA PHE A 252 14.66 0.94 0.09
C PHE A 252 13.54 1.76 0.76
N GLN A 253 12.29 1.30 0.67
CA GLN A 253 11.16 1.98 1.30
C GLN A 253 11.25 1.93 2.84
N PHE A 254 11.57 0.78 3.43
CA PHE A 254 11.80 0.66 4.87
C PHE A 254 12.94 1.56 5.34
N ASN A 255 14.05 1.60 4.60
CA ASN A 255 15.19 2.46 4.91
C ASN A 255 14.81 3.95 4.87
N THR A 256 13.99 4.35 3.90
CA THR A 256 13.48 5.73 3.82
C THR A 256 12.64 6.08 5.05
N MET A 257 11.77 5.16 5.47
CA MET A 257 10.92 5.33 6.65
C MET A 257 11.74 5.34 7.95
N MET A 258 12.78 4.49 8.06
CA MET A 258 13.69 4.46 9.23
C MET A 258 14.40 5.79 9.42
N ARG A 259 14.99 6.37 8.37
CA ARG A 259 15.64 7.69 8.44
C ARG A 259 14.67 8.78 8.90
N PHE A 260 13.45 8.74 8.38
CA PHE A 260 12.42 9.70 8.80
C PHE A 260 12.02 9.48 10.27
N ALA A 261 11.82 8.24 10.70
CA ALA A 261 11.44 7.89 12.07
C ALA A 261 12.53 8.27 13.09
N ILE A 262 13.81 8.04 12.77
CA ILE A 262 14.94 8.47 13.61
C ILE A 262 14.94 9.98 13.79
N LYS A 263 14.79 10.73 12.69
CA LYS A 263 14.72 12.19 12.73
C LYS A 263 13.54 12.68 13.57
N GLN A 264 12.39 12.05 13.46
CA GLN A 264 11.20 12.38 14.27
C GLN A 264 11.42 12.04 15.75
N ALA A 265 11.94 10.85 16.06
CA ALA A 265 12.20 10.41 17.42
C ALA A 265 13.19 11.34 18.13
N THR A 266 14.24 11.79 17.42
CA THR A 266 15.20 12.75 17.95
C THR A 266 14.59 14.11 18.20
N ARG A 267 13.76 14.61 17.27
CA ARG A 267 13.16 15.95 17.36
C ARG A 267 12.10 16.07 18.44
N PHE A 268 11.26 15.03 18.61
CA PHE A 268 10.11 15.09 19.51
C PHE A 268 10.28 14.27 20.79
N ASN A 269 11.42 13.63 20.98
CA ASN A 269 11.69 12.74 22.11
C ASN A 269 10.64 11.61 22.24
N GLU A 270 10.19 11.06 21.10
CA GLU A 270 9.14 10.04 21.03
C GLU A 270 9.62 8.82 20.21
N ALA A 271 10.04 7.78 20.91
CA ALA A 271 10.65 6.58 20.32
C ALA A 271 9.63 5.50 19.86
N ARG A 272 8.35 5.62 20.23
CA ARG A 272 7.33 4.57 20.01
C ARG A 272 7.18 4.17 18.54
N ASN A 273 7.20 5.16 17.66
CA ASN A 273 7.07 4.88 16.23
C ASN A 273 8.30 4.20 15.65
N LEU A 274 9.46 4.61 16.12
CA LEU A 274 10.73 4.01 15.72
C LEU A 274 10.78 2.55 16.16
N TYR A 275 10.30 2.25 17.38
CA TYR A 275 10.12 0.87 17.87
C TYR A 275 9.22 0.05 16.93
N ASN A 276 8.02 0.52 16.63
CA ASN A 276 7.08 -0.20 15.78
C ASN A 276 7.65 -0.45 14.39
N LEU A 277 8.31 0.55 13.80
CA LEU A 277 8.93 0.41 12.49
C LEU A 277 10.08 -0.60 12.53
N ALA A 278 10.97 -0.54 13.52
CA ALA A 278 12.08 -1.47 13.70
C ALA A 278 11.57 -2.91 13.82
N PHE A 279 10.54 -3.13 14.66
CA PHE A 279 9.90 -4.44 14.82
C PHE A 279 9.31 -4.97 13.50
N HIS A 280 8.57 -4.17 12.76
CA HIS A 280 7.98 -4.60 11.49
C HIS A 280 9.03 -4.83 10.41
N TYR A 281 10.07 -4.00 10.37
CA TYR A 281 11.20 -4.21 9.45
C TYR A 281 11.95 -5.51 9.78
N ALA A 282 12.25 -5.79 11.05
CA ALA A 282 12.86 -7.04 11.48
C ALA A 282 12.01 -8.26 11.11
N ASN A 283 10.69 -8.18 11.27
CA ASN A 283 9.77 -9.24 10.81
C ASN A 283 9.82 -9.47 9.29
N PHE A 284 10.01 -8.42 8.51
CA PHE A 284 10.24 -8.55 7.07
C PHE A 284 11.59 -9.24 6.79
N VAL A 285 12.67 -8.83 7.45
CA VAL A 285 13.98 -9.46 7.30
C VAL A 285 13.96 -10.95 7.71
N ASN A 286 13.24 -11.27 8.78
CA ASN A 286 13.02 -12.65 9.19
C ASN A 286 12.28 -13.47 8.10
N SER A 287 11.38 -12.84 7.36
CA SER A 287 10.76 -13.47 6.18
C SER A 287 11.76 -13.71 5.04
N LEU A 288 12.69 -12.77 4.80
CA LEU A 288 13.78 -12.96 3.83
C LEU A 288 14.66 -14.15 4.23
N ALA A 289 15.02 -14.25 5.50
CA ALA A 289 15.77 -15.37 6.06
C ALA A 289 15.02 -16.70 5.87
N ASN A 290 13.70 -16.69 6.01
CA ASN A 290 12.86 -17.88 5.77
C ASN A 290 12.90 -18.39 4.34
N HIS A 291 13.12 -17.51 3.38
CA HIS A 291 13.19 -17.83 1.95
C HIS A 291 14.63 -17.85 1.38
N HIS A 292 15.65 -17.97 2.24
CA HIS A 292 17.07 -18.05 1.87
C HIS A 292 17.59 -16.89 1.00
N GLN A 293 17.07 -15.68 1.22
CA GLN A 293 17.51 -14.46 0.54
C GLN A 293 18.78 -13.88 1.22
N ILE A 294 19.90 -14.61 1.12
CA ILE A 294 21.12 -14.35 1.91
C ILE A 294 21.64 -12.95 1.73
N ASP A 295 21.82 -12.49 0.47
CA ASP A 295 22.40 -11.18 0.17
C ASP A 295 21.53 -10.04 0.71
N LEU A 296 20.19 -10.17 0.60
CA LEU A 296 19.27 -9.17 1.11
C LEU A 296 19.24 -9.14 2.64
N VAL A 297 19.40 -10.29 3.29
CA VAL A 297 19.50 -10.35 4.76
C VAL A 297 20.79 -9.66 5.22
N LYS A 298 21.96 -9.94 4.60
CA LYS A 298 23.23 -9.27 4.89
C LYS A 298 23.11 -7.75 4.72
N GLU A 299 22.49 -7.31 3.62
CA GLU A 299 22.22 -5.90 3.34
C GLU A 299 21.35 -5.26 4.45
N CYS A 300 20.29 -5.93 4.89
CA CYS A 300 19.43 -5.44 5.96
C CYS A 300 20.18 -5.35 7.29
N PHE A 301 21.01 -6.34 7.66
CA PHE A 301 21.82 -6.29 8.88
C PHE A 301 22.78 -5.09 8.86
N HIS A 302 23.42 -4.83 7.73
CA HIS A 302 24.24 -3.65 7.54
C HIS A 302 23.46 -2.35 7.80
N TYR A 303 22.24 -2.22 7.26
CA TYR A 303 21.38 -1.06 7.54
C TYR A 303 20.99 -0.95 9.01
N PHE A 304 20.62 -2.04 9.66
CA PHE A 304 20.30 -2.03 11.09
C PHE A 304 21.49 -1.57 11.93
N ARG A 305 22.71 -2.02 11.59
CA ARG A 305 23.94 -1.55 12.24
C ARG A 305 24.13 -0.03 12.05
N MET A 306 23.96 0.46 10.82
CA MET A 306 24.07 1.90 10.54
C MET A 306 23.06 2.71 11.37
N TYR A 307 21.80 2.25 11.43
CA TYR A 307 20.76 2.92 12.21
C TYR A 307 21.02 2.83 13.71
N GLY A 308 21.50 1.72 14.20
CA GLY A 308 21.90 1.58 15.61
C GLY A 308 22.95 2.60 16.00
N ASN A 309 23.99 2.76 15.18
CA ASN A 309 25.04 3.77 15.38
C ASN A 309 24.52 5.21 15.32
N GLU A 310 23.61 5.51 14.38
CA GLU A 310 22.97 6.82 14.26
C GLU A 310 22.11 7.11 15.50
N ILE A 311 21.30 6.15 15.92
CA ILE A 311 20.46 6.26 17.12
C ILE A 311 21.32 6.43 18.38
N PHE A 312 22.41 5.69 18.49
CA PHE A 312 23.34 5.80 19.61
C PHE A 312 23.91 7.21 19.75
N ASN A 313 24.34 7.83 18.65
CA ASN A 313 24.86 9.20 18.68
C ASN A 313 23.81 10.21 19.19
N HIS A 314 22.53 9.97 18.91
CA HIS A 314 21.43 10.79 19.42
C HIS A 314 20.99 10.41 20.84
N ALA A 315 21.21 9.16 21.26
CA ALA A 315 20.84 8.64 22.56
C ALA A 315 21.57 9.32 23.73
N LYS A 316 22.78 9.84 23.50
CA LYS A 316 23.52 10.65 24.49
C LYS A 316 22.72 11.85 25.01
N GLN A 317 21.79 12.36 24.22
CA GLN A 317 20.90 13.46 24.57
C GLN A 317 19.47 13.02 24.92
N ASN A 318 19.10 11.79 24.58
CA ASN A 318 17.75 11.26 24.71
C ASN A 318 17.76 9.79 25.13
N TYR A 319 17.64 9.54 26.43
CA TYR A 319 17.71 8.19 27.00
C TYR A 319 16.64 7.21 26.46
N SER A 320 15.49 7.70 25.98
CA SER A 320 14.46 6.83 25.41
C SER A 320 14.94 6.10 24.15
N LEU A 321 15.96 6.61 23.49
CA LEU A 321 16.55 6.01 22.28
C LEU A 321 17.45 4.80 22.59
N TYR A 322 18.01 4.69 23.81
CA TYR A 322 18.77 3.48 24.19
C TYR A 322 17.90 2.23 24.16
N PHE A 323 16.64 2.36 24.56
CA PHE A 323 15.69 1.26 24.46
C PHE A 323 15.53 0.74 23.03
N ILE A 324 15.58 1.62 22.03
CA ILE A 324 15.48 1.22 20.61
C ILE A 324 16.70 0.41 20.18
N ILE A 325 17.90 0.74 20.65
CA ILE A 325 19.12 -0.05 20.36
C ILE A 325 18.96 -1.47 20.91
N ALA A 326 18.52 -1.61 22.16
CA ALA A 326 18.25 -2.90 22.75
C ALA A 326 17.21 -3.71 21.94
N VAL A 327 16.16 -3.05 21.45
CA VAL A 327 15.16 -3.68 20.58
C VAL A 327 15.77 -4.13 19.26
N LEU A 328 16.56 -3.28 18.57
CA LEU A 328 17.23 -3.64 17.33
C LEU A 328 18.13 -4.88 17.53
N THR A 329 18.92 -4.87 18.59
CA THR A 329 19.80 -5.99 18.93
C THR A 329 19.01 -7.27 19.21
N ALA A 330 17.91 -7.18 19.98
CA ALA A 330 17.04 -8.33 20.28
C ALA A 330 16.39 -8.90 19.00
N GLU A 331 15.91 -8.04 18.10
CA GLU A 331 15.30 -8.48 16.85
C GLU A 331 16.34 -9.12 15.91
N LEU A 332 17.55 -8.57 15.80
CA LEU A 332 18.65 -9.17 15.02
C LEU A 332 19.07 -10.52 15.58
N LYS A 333 19.15 -10.65 16.93
CA LYS A 333 19.36 -11.93 17.60
C LYS A 333 18.29 -12.96 17.24
N ASN A 334 17.01 -12.57 17.27
CA ASN A 334 15.89 -13.45 16.90
C ASN A 334 16.00 -13.95 15.45
N ILE A 335 16.42 -13.07 14.54
CA ILE A 335 16.66 -13.43 13.12
C ILE A 335 17.83 -14.40 13.02
N LEU A 336 18.94 -14.15 13.73
CA LEU A 336 20.11 -15.03 13.72
C LEU A 336 19.79 -16.42 14.28
N ILE A 337 19.01 -16.51 15.37
CA ILE A 337 18.53 -17.80 15.91
C ILE A 337 17.68 -18.54 14.89
N ASN A 338 16.83 -17.85 14.13
CA ASN A 338 16.04 -18.45 13.06
C ASN A 338 16.94 -18.96 11.93
N ILE A 339 17.94 -18.19 11.53
CA ILE A 339 18.94 -18.56 10.53
C ILE A 339 19.72 -19.81 10.97
N HIS A 340 20.14 -19.86 12.24
CA HIS A 340 20.81 -21.02 12.83
C HIS A 340 19.94 -22.28 12.77
N LYS A 341 18.67 -22.19 13.15
CA LYS A 341 17.70 -23.30 13.06
C LYS A 341 17.52 -23.82 11.63
N LYS A 342 17.76 -22.97 10.63
CA LYS A 342 17.67 -23.32 9.20
C LYS A 342 18.98 -23.85 8.62
N SER A 343 20.01 -24.02 9.46
CA SER A 343 21.31 -24.56 9.08
C SER A 343 21.99 -23.80 7.93
N TRP A 344 21.95 -22.47 7.97
CA TRP A 344 22.74 -21.65 7.06
C TRP A 344 24.24 -21.88 7.31
N ASP A 345 25.08 -21.51 6.34
CA ASP A 345 26.51 -21.61 6.44
C ASP A 345 27.03 -20.87 7.71
N ILE A 346 27.97 -21.51 8.43
CA ILE A 346 28.55 -21.00 9.68
C ILE A 346 29.30 -19.69 9.44
N GLU A 347 29.97 -19.54 8.29
CA GLU A 347 30.67 -18.33 7.92
C GLU A 347 29.70 -17.13 7.80
N ILE A 348 28.55 -17.33 7.16
CA ILE A 348 27.50 -16.31 7.07
C ILE A 348 26.94 -15.96 8.44
N GLN A 349 26.71 -16.96 9.29
CA GLN A 349 26.24 -16.72 10.66
C GLN A 349 27.27 -15.92 11.47
N GLY A 350 28.58 -16.18 11.29
CA GLY A 350 29.66 -15.41 11.90
C GLY A 350 29.66 -13.95 11.46
N GLU A 351 29.58 -13.68 10.15
CA GLU A 351 29.50 -12.32 9.62
C GLU A 351 28.29 -11.51 10.17
N LEU A 352 27.13 -12.17 10.32
CA LEU A 352 25.93 -11.54 10.86
C LEU A 352 26.06 -11.30 12.37
N LEU A 353 26.71 -12.22 13.10
CA LEU A 353 26.98 -12.05 14.52
C LEU A 353 27.91 -10.87 14.76
N ASP A 354 28.98 -10.75 13.99
CA ASP A 354 29.92 -9.62 14.08
C ASP A 354 29.21 -8.28 13.93
N GLN A 355 28.25 -8.17 13.00
CA GLN A 355 27.45 -6.96 12.83
C GLN A 355 26.55 -6.64 14.04
N ILE A 356 26.06 -7.66 14.76
CA ILE A 356 25.32 -7.48 16.01
C ILE A 356 26.24 -7.00 17.13
N LEU A 357 27.42 -7.59 17.24
CA LEU A 357 28.42 -7.22 18.26
C LEU A 357 28.94 -5.80 18.08
N GLU A 358 29.10 -5.34 16.84
CA GLU A 358 29.48 -3.95 16.55
C GLU A 358 28.39 -2.94 16.95
N LEU A 359 27.12 -3.32 16.98
CA LEU A 359 26.05 -2.48 17.52
C LEU A 359 26.16 -2.25 19.02
N ASP A 360 26.71 -3.23 19.72
CA ASP A 360 26.77 -3.24 21.18
C ASP A 360 28.07 -2.59 21.71
N THR A 361 29.09 -2.50 20.90
CA THR A 361 30.38 -1.89 21.25
C THR A 361 30.71 -0.75 20.28
N PRO A 362 30.10 0.43 20.43
CA PRO A 362 30.45 1.55 19.57
C PRO A 362 31.92 1.96 19.81
N PRO A 363 32.66 2.28 18.72
CA PRO A 363 34.10 2.42 18.75
C PRO A 363 34.70 3.58 19.60
N ASP A 364 33.85 4.49 20.11
CA ASP A 364 34.29 5.73 20.76
C ASP A 364 33.82 5.90 22.22
N MET A 365 33.38 4.83 22.89
CA MET A 365 33.09 4.94 24.32
C MET A 365 34.34 4.63 25.15
N ASP A 366 34.89 5.66 25.78
CA ASP A 366 35.75 5.48 26.96
C ASP A 366 34.90 4.77 28.03
N ARG A 367 35.26 3.54 28.34
CA ARG A 367 34.56 2.69 29.31
C ARG A 367 34.49 3.28 30.74
N ASP A 368 35.20 4.37 30.98
CA ASP A 368 35.35 5.01 32.29
C ASP A 368 34.18 5.98 32.65
N GLU A 369 33.29 6.32 31.65
CA GLU A 369 32.18 7.25 31.89
C GLU A 369 30.81 6.58 32.13
N MET A 370 30.71 5.28 32.01
CA MET A 370 29.45 4.55 32.32
C MET A 370 29.48 4.05 33.76
N ASP A 371 28.64 4.65 34.61
CA ASP A 371 28.28 4.08 35.91
C ASP A 371 27.56 2.73 35.67
N ASP A 372 28.19 1.65 36.10
CA ASP A 372 27.79 0.24 35.97
C ASP A 372 26.34 -0.04 36.45
N SER A 373 25.73 0.92 37.15
CA SER A 373 24.39 0.81 37.75
C SER A 373 23.23 1.14 36.79
N GLN A 374 23.49 1.74 35.63
CA GLN A 374 22.41 2.25 34.73
C GLN A 374 22.24 1.50 33.41
N LEU A 375 23.17 0.66 33.02
CA LEU A 375 23.07 -0.20 31.84
C LEU A 375 23.05 -1.66 32.30
N THR A 376 21.86 -2.19 32.46
CA THR A 376 21.70 -3.64 32.51
C THR A 376 22.05 -4.20 31.12
N ASN A 377 23.34 -4.47 30.93
CA ASN A 377 23.90 -5.19 29.80
C ASN A 377 23.52 -6.67 29.82
N ASP A 378 22.41 -7.00 30.48
CA ASP A 378 21.90 -8.36 30.62
C ASP A 378 21.54 -8.95 29.24
N GLY A 379 21.12 -8.12 28.30
CA GLY A 379 20.78 -8.58 26.94
C GLY A 379 21.99 -9.12 26.17
N VAL A 380 23.18 -8.52 26.35
CA VAL A 380 24.40 -8.93 25.60
C VAL A 380 25.14 -10.06 26.28
N ARG A 381 25.22 -10.04 27.60
CA ARG A 381 25.74 -11.19 28.36
C ARG A 381 24.90 -12.45 28.08
N ASP A 382 23.59 -12.33 27.99
CA ASP A 382 22.70 -13.44 27.60
C ASP A 382 22.93 -13.93 26.17
N ILE A 383 23.36 -13.06 25.21
CA ILE A 383 23.75 -13.47 23.86
C ILE A 383 25.01 -14.31 23.91
N GLN A 384 26.03 -13.85 24.62
CA GLN A 384 27.30 -14.57 24.75
C GLN A 384 27.12 -15.93 25.46
N ILE A 385 26.27 -15.99 26.49
CA ILE A 385 25.99 -17.24 27.23
C ILE A 385 25.10 -18.21 26.46
N SER A 386 24.19 -17.74 25.59
CA SER A 386 23.29 -18.60 24.83
C SER A 386 23.85 -19.09 23.49
N LEU A 387 24.99 -18.57 23.04
CA LEU A 387 25.72 -19.01 21.83
C LEU A 387 27.00 -19.80 22.16
N ALA A 388 27.43 -19.85 23.44
CA ALA A 388 28.46 -20.75 23.95
C ALA A 388 27.85 -22.07 24.41
#